data_f5fe625b39238996f807c4d22565fff0
#
_entry.id   f5fe625b39238996f807c4d22565fff0
#
_cell.length_a   1.000
_cell.length_b   1.000
_cell.length_c   1.000
_cell.angle_alpha   90.00
_cell.angle_beta   90.00
_cell.angle_gamma   90.00
#
_symmetry.space_group_name_H-M   'P 1'
#
loop_
_entity.id
_entity.type
_entity.pdbx_description
1 polymer ?
#
loop_
_entity_poly.entity_id
_entity_poly.type
_entity_poly.pdbx_seq_one_letter_code
_entity_poly.pdbx_strand_id
1 'polypeptide(L)'
;MSKHTEYTVADAIVEELAAEGVEVIFGIVSIHNMPIYDAMLRDGRIRMATARGESGAVNMADAYSRATGKIGVVLTSTGAGAGNGAGSLTETWNSGTPLLHITGEADSNYIGTDQRYIHECRDQLKMMEGANKAAYLLKRPKLITPFMQKAIKEAKTVPTGPVTVQIPTNYQATIIPKNNLVAVQAEQDTEVKIDLPAEVIEKIAAAKRPIIWAGDGVIHSGASEELLALVEKIQPAVVTSESAKGSIPEEHPLCIGNFAWFPRFEELLSKSDLLISIGVRFRGGETNGWTSPVPENHINIDLNPNAFNRNFDTLYGLVGDAKAVLKELNKALADKEITPDAAYVEEVKAVREGVRDDLCSTIEPYGDLAAIMNEQFPENTVLVTDVTIPGYTWANKLVDVHEPRNYLYMTGGGIGQGLPMAIGAKVGQPEKPVVLVAGDGGFMVNAGEMITAVQENVPIVVLLFDDGGYGILKYYQEAAYGRQTAVDLVNPDFVMMAKSMGFDSEKVTTVEEFEKGLANALESKKPYMVVVDVEAIGILHYKDSDDYIRTFRPHN
;
A
#
# COMPACT_ATOMS: atom_id res chain seq x y z
N MET A 1 33.45 -24.35 15.68
CA MET A 1 32.48 -23.26 15.90
C MET A 1 32.92 -22.54 17.17
N SER A 2 33.51 -21.31 17.06
CA SER A 2 33.83 -20.49 18.21
C SER A 2 32.52 -20.01 18.82
N LYS A 3 32.29 -20.31 20.10
CA LYS A 3 31.18 -19.72 20.84
C LYS A 3 31.45 -18.21 20.94
N HIS A 4 30.79 -17.39 20.13
CA HIS A 4 30.70 -15.96 20.38
C HIS A 4 30.00 -15.79 21.73
N THR A 5 30.74 -15.47 22.77
CA THR A 5 30.25 -15.20 24.13
C THR A 5 30.07 -13.71 24.39
N GLU A 6 30.38 -12.89 23.42
CA GLU A 6 30.40 -11.41 23.56
C GLU A 6 29.17 -10.81 22.88
N TYR A 7 28.51 -9.90 23.60
CA TYR A 7 27.29 -9.21 23.13
C TYR A 7 27.68 -7.95 22.34
N THR A 8 27.20 -7.86 21.11
CA THR A 8 27.55 -6.79 20.17
C THR A 8 26.39 -5.83 19.88
N VAL A 9 26.66 -4.74 19.17
CA VAL A 9 25.64 -3.83 18.63
C VAL A 9 24.67 -4.58 17.73
N ALA A 10 25.15 -5.52 16.89
CA ALA A 10 24.29 -6.32 16.02
C ALA A 10 23.33 -7.21 16.83
N ASP A 11 23.80 -7.80 17.95
CA ASP A 11 22.92 -8.57 18.84
C ASP A 11 21.82 -7.68 19.44
N ALA A 12 22.17 -6.45 19.86
CA ALA A 12 21.20 -5.51 20.39
C ALA A 12 20.14 -5.11 19.35
N ILE A 13 20.53 -4.90 18.09
CA ILE A 13 19.58 -4.62 16.99
C ILE A 13 18.59 -5.77 16.88
N VAL A 14 19.06 -7.01 16.81
CA VAL A 14 18.21 -8.19 16.67
C VAL A 14 17.30 -8.38 17.89
N GLU A 15 17.80 -8.16 19.10
CA GLU A 15 16.99 -8.23 20.32
C GLU A 15 15.84 -7.19 20.32
N GLU A 16 16.11 -5.92 19.91
CA GLU A 16 15.07 -4.88 19.84
C GLU A 16 14.03 -5.21 18.78
N LEU A 17 14.43 -5.71 17.60
CA LEU A 17 13.50 -6.12 16.54
C LEU A 17 12.64 -7.30 16.99
N ALA A 18 13.23 -8.31 17.64
CA ALA A 18 12.49 -9.45 18.16
C ALA A 18 11.55 -9.07 19.31
N ALA A 19 11.93 -8.11 20.14
CA ALA A 19 11.06 -7.56 21.20
C ALA A 19 9.85 -6.80 20.62
N GLU A 20 10.00 -6.17 19.44
CA GLU A 20 8.90 -5.53 18.70
C GLU A 20 7.99 -6.56 17.99
N GLY A 21 8.37 -7.84 17.97
CA GLY A 21 7.60 -8.89 17.30
C GLY A 21 7.93 -9.03 15.80
N VAL A 22 9.09 -8.55 15.36
CA VAL A 22 9.55 -8.74 13.98
C VAL A 22 9.91 -10.22 13.77
N GLU A 23 9.32 -10.85 12.76
CA GLU A 23 9.51 -12.26 12.40
C GLU A 23 10.33 -12.44 11.12
N VAL A 24 10.32 -11.42 10.25
CA VAL A 24 11.02 -11.44 8.96
C VAL A 24 11.63 -10.08 8.65
N ILE A 25 12.82 -10.11 8.07
CA ILE A 25 13.50 -8.95 7.49
C ILE A 25 13.72 -9.22 6.01
N PHE A 26 13.44 -8.25 5.17
CA PHE A 26 13.71 -8.30 3.74
C PHE A 26 15.04 -7.60 3.43
N GLY A 27 15.83 -8.09 2.50
CA GLY A 27 17.06 -7.38 2.18
C GLY A 27 18.09 -8.18 1.40
N ILE A 28 19.30 -7.62 1.33
CA ILE A 28 20.46 -8.20 0.67
C ILE A 28 21.67 -8.14 1.59
N VAL A 29 22.37 -9.27 1.74
CA VAL A 29 23.60 -9.34 2.51
C VAL A 29 24.71 -8.56 1.81
N SER A 30 25.50 -7.82 2.59
CA SER A 30 26.70 -7.12 2.11
C SER A 30 27.76 -7.08 3.21
N ILE A 31 28.99 -6.72 2.86
CA ILE A 31 30.07 -6.54 3.84
C ILE A 31 29.74 -5.45 4.89
N HIS A 32 28.78 -4.58 4.61
CA HIS A 32 28.40 -3.48 5.48
C HIS A 32 27.24 -3.82 6.43
N ASN A 33 26.71 -5.06 6.38
CA ASN A 33 25.62 -5.50 7.26
C ASN A 33 25.77 -6.97 7.73
N MET A 34 26.85 -7.66 7.33
CA MET A 34 27.11 -9.06 7.74
C MET A 34 27.00 -9.32 9.25
N PRO A 35 27.47 -8.42 10.16
CA PRO A 35 27.35 -8.68 11.59
C PRO A 35 25.89 -8.81 12.06
N ILE A 36 24.96 -8.06 11.43
CA ILE A 36 23.52 -8.13 11.74
C ILE A 36 22.95 -9.47 11.26
N TYR A 37 23.32 -9.93 10.05
CA TYR A 37 22.93 -11.26 9.54
C TYR A 37 23.43 -12.40 10.42
N ASP A 38 24.69 -12.32 10.89
CA ASP A 38 25.25 -13.31 11.82
C ASP A 38 24.51 -13.31 13.15
N ALA A 39 24.16 -12.13 13.68
CA ALA A 39 23.38 -12.00 14.90
C ALA A 39 21.98 -12.61 14.74
N MET A 40 21.30 -12.38 13.61
CA MET A 40 20.01 -13.00 13.29
C MET A 40 20.10 -14.53 13.23
N LEU A 41 21.14 -15.05 12.58
CA LEU A 41 21.37 -16.51 12.50
C LEU A 41 21.60 -17.13 13.88
N ARG A 42 22.32 -16.45 14.76
CA ARG A 42 22.58 -16.90 16.14
C ARG A 42 21.35 -16.83 17.02
N ASP A 43 20.54 -15.79 16.86
CA ASP A 43 19.32 -15.58 17.64
C ASP A 43 18.20 -16.56 17.20
N GLY A 44 17.95 -16.69 15.90
CA GLY A 44 17.01 -17.64 15.30
C GLY A 44 15.54 -17.28 15.39
N ARG A 45 15.17 -16.15 16.01
CA ARG A 45 13.76 -15.67 16.07
C ARG A 45 13.31 -14.96 14.80
N ILE A 46 14.22 -14.32 14.09
CA ILE A 46 13.94 -13.51 12.90
C ILE A 46 14.55 -14.20 11.69
N ARG A 47 13.74 -14.48 10.67
CA ARG A 47 14.22 -15.01 9.40
C ARG A 47 14.53 -13.91 8.40
N MET A 48 15.37 -14.22 7.41
CA MET A 48 15.67 -13.35 6.29
C MET A 48 14.92 -13.81 5.05
N ALA A 49 14.24 -12.87 4.37
CA ALA A 49 13.78 -13.04 3.00
C ALA A 49 14.77 -12.32 2.07
N THR A 50 15.48 -13.10 1.25
CA THR A 50 16.59 -12.58 0.43
C THR A 50 16.08 -12.07 -0.92
N ALA A 51 16.08 -10.75 -1.10
CA ALA A 51 15.73 -10.10 -2.35
C ALA A 51 16.85 -10.12 -3.40
N ARG A 52 16.55 -9.70 -4.61
CA ARG A 52 17.51 -9.52 -5.73
C ARG A 52 17.88 -8.06 -5.96
N GLY A 53 17.11 -7.14 -5.40
CA GLY A 53 17.35 -5.70 -5.41
C GLY A 53 16.87 -5.03 -4.13
N GLU A 54 17.55 -3.96 -3.70
CA GLU A 54 17.13 -3.24 -2.48
C GLU A 54 15.78 -2.55 -2.67
N SER A 55 15.44 -2.11 -3.88
CA SER A 55 14.10 -1.58 -4.19
C SER A 55 13.02 -2.64 -4.00
N GLY A 56 13.26 -3.86 -4.50
CA GLY A 56 12.39 -5.01 -4.27
C GLY A 56 12.23 -5.34 -2.78
N ALA A 57 13.33 -5.33 -2.02
CA ALA A 57 13.30 -5.59 -0.59
C ALA A 57 12.45 -4.56 0.18
N VAL A 58 12.55 -3.25 -0.16
CA VAL A 58 11.71 -2.20 0.44
C VAL A 58 10.24 -2.44 0.11
N ASN A 59 9.91 -2.73 -1.15
CA ASN A 59 8.53 -2.97 -1.58
C ASN A 59 7.94 -4.23 -0.92
N MET A 60 8.74 -5.29 -0.71
CA MET A 60 8.31 -6.47 0.05
C MET A 60 7.99 -6.12 1.51
N ALA A 61 8.87 -5.36 2.18
CA ALA A 61 8.67 -4.93 3.56
C ALA A 61 7.45 -4.00 3.71
N ASP A 62 7.23 -3.10 2.74
CA ASP A 62 6.06 -2.23 2.68
C ASP A 62 4.77 -3.04 2.58
N ALA A 63 4.69 -3.95 1.61
CA ALA A 63 3.53 -4.80 1.40
C ALA A 63 3.27 -5.76 2.58
N TYR A 64 4.31 -6.33 3.17
CA TYR A 64 4.21 -7.11 4.40
C TYR A 64 3.54 -6.30 5.52
N SER A 65 3.98 -5.07 5.71
CA SER A 65 3.40 -4.17 6.72
C SER A 65 1.94 -3.85 6.43
N ARG A 66 1.61 -3.48 5.20
CA ARG A 66 0.21 -3.18 4.80
C ARG A 66 -0.71 -4.39 4.97
N ALA A 67 -0.26 -5.58 4.55
CA ALA A 67 -1.06 -6.80 4.62
C ALA A 67 -1.24 -7.33 6.04
N THR A 68 -0.26 -7.12 6.95
CA THR A 68 -0.29 -7.68 8.31
C THR A 68 -0.65 -6.68 9.40
N GLY A 69 -0.42 -5.38 9.17
CA GLY A 69 -0.46 -4.34 10.19
C GLY A 69 0.77 -4.32 11.12
N LYS A 70 1.73 -5.22 10.93
CA LYS A 70 3.02 -5.23 11.64
C LYS A 70 3.98 -4.23 11.01
N ILE A 71 5.02 -3.81 11.75
CA ILE A 71 6.07 -2.98 11.17
C ILE A 71 6.86 -3.76 10.11
N GLY A 72 7.05 -3.18 8.93
CA GLY A 72 7.94 -3.72 7.90
C GLY A 72 9.41 -3.43 8.25
N VAL A 73 10.31 -4.38 8.01
CA VAL A 73 11.74 -4.17 8.24
C VAL A 73 12.55 -4.56 7.02
N VAL A 74 13.40 -3.65 6.58
CA VAL A 74 14.32 -3.88 5.45
C VAL A 74 15.76 -3.61 5.85
N LEU A 75 16.69 -4.45 5.40
CA LEU A 75 18.12 -4.35 5.68
C LEU A 75 18.89 -4.25 4.35
N THR A 76 19.51 -3.10 4.09
CA THR A 76 20.27 -2.83 2.86
C THR A 76 21.75 -2.62 3.11
N SER A 77 22.52 -2.65 2.03
CA SER A 77 23.89 -2.15 2.04
C SER A 77 23.93 -0.63 2.15
N THR A 78 25.12 -0.08 2.38
CA THR A 78 25.38 1.37 2.39
C THR A 78 25.55 1.93 0.97
N GLY A 79 25.54 3.24 0.84
CA GLY A 79 25.81 3.96 -0.39
C GLY A 79 24.86 3.58 -1.52
N ALA A 80 25.35 2.81 -2.47
CA ALA A 80 24.55 2.34 -3.62
C ALA A 80 23.34 1.51 -3.18
N GLY A 81 23.48 0.62 -2.19
CA GLY A 81 22.36 -0.17 -1.69
C GLY A 81 21.28 0.66 -1.02
N ALA A 82 21.67 1.62 -0.16
CA ALA A 82 20.73 2.58 0.40
C ALA A 82 20.05 3.42 -0.69
N GLY A 83 20.83 3.88 -1.69
CA GLY A 83 20.31 4.64 -2.83
C GLY A 83 19.31 3.86 -3.68
N ASN A 84 19.56 2.57 -3.94
CA ASN A 84 18.64 1.69 -4.67
C ASN A 84 17.29 1.54 -3.94
N GLY A 85 17.29 1.56 -2.61
CA GLY A 85 16.06 1.51 -1.81
C GLY A 85 15.30 2.84 -1.71
N ALA A 86 15.98 3.97 -1.91
CA ALA A 86 15.42 5.30 -1.67
C ALA A 86 14.15 5.59 -2.49
N GLY A 87 14.14 5.19 -3.76
CA GLY A 87 12.98 5.35 -4.62
C GLY A 87 11.74 4.63 -4.09
N SER A 88 11.89 3.40 -3.61
CA SER A 88 10.80 2.61 -3.03
C SER A 88 10.35 3.13 -1.66
N LEU A 89 11.25 3.75 -0.89
CA LEU A 89 10.88 4.40 0.37
C LEU A 89 9.94 5.59 0.14
N THR A 90 9.94 6.24 -1.03
CA THR A 90 8.95 7.27 -1.36
C THR A 90 7.55 6.70 -1.49
N GLU A 91 7.39 5.47 -2.00
CA GLU A 91 6.10 4.75 -1.98
C GLU A 91 5.63 4.52 -0.55
N THR A 92 6.51 3.97 0.30
CA THR A 92 6.23 3.73 1.72
C THR A 92 5.83 5.01 2.47
N TRP A 93 6.46 6.15 2.13
CA TRP A 93 6.08 7.45 2.69
C TRP A 93 4.70 7.90 2.20
N ASN A 94 4.39 7.73 0.90
CA ASN A 94 3.09 8.09 0.32
C ASN A 94 1.96 7.25 0.89
N SER A 95 2.20 5.96 1.14
CA SER A 95 1.21 5.08 1.77
C SER A 95 1.09 5.28 3.28
N GLY A 96 2.07 5.95 3.91
CA GLY A 96 2.12 6.10 5.35
C GLY A 96 2.38 4.79 6.08
N THR A 97 3.02 3.84 5.43
CA THR A 97 3.31 2.52 6.01
C THR A 97 4.40 2.61 7.08
N PRO A 98 4.18 2.08 8.29
CA PRO A 98 5.24 1.98 9.29
C PRO A 98 6.32 0.99 8.84
N LEU A 99 7.51 1.51 8.50
CA LEU A 99 8.64 0.73 8.01
C LEU A 99 9.93 1.19 8.65
N LEU A 100 10.75 0.24 9.09
CA LEU A 100 12.11 0.48 9.55
C LEU A 100 13.10 0.04 8.47
N HIS A 101 13.82 1.00 7.90
CA HIS A 101 14.94 0.76 7.00
C HIS A 101 16.25 0.81 7.78
N ILE A 102 16.93 -0.32 7.88
CA ILE A 102 18.26 -0.44 8.47
C ILE A 102 19.28 -0.50 7.33
N THR A 103 20.24 0.40 7.34
CA THR A 103 21.32 0.40 6.35
C THR A 103 22.69 0.51 7.03
N GLY A 104 23.70 -0.04 6.41
CA GLY A 104 25.08 0.25 6.79
C GLY A 104 25.43 1.72 6.56
N GLU A 105 26.56 2.12 7.09
CA GLU A 105 27.25 3.36 6.76
C GLU A 105 28.76 3.05 6.68
N ALA A 106 29.52 3.90 6.03
CA ALA A 106 30.98 3.77 6.02
C ALA A 106 31.53 3.64 7.46
N ASP A 107 32.70 3.07 7.60
CA ASP A 107 33.38 3.05 8.91
C ASP A 107 33.42 4.48 9.49
N SER A 108 33.07 4.61 10.77
CA SER A 108 32.88 5.91 11.42
C SER A 108 34.11 6.83 11.37
N ASN A 109 35.28 6.27 11.13
CA ASN A 109 36.53 7.04 10.98
C ASN A 109 36.63 7.73 9.60
N TYR A 110 35.84 7.29 8.62
CA TYR A 110 35.90 7.80 7.25
C TYR A 110 34.68 8.64 6.84
N ILE A 111 33.60 8.62 7.61
CA ILE A 111 32.38 9.39 7.29
C ILE A 111 32.74 10.87 7.14
N GLY A 112 32.44 11.43 5.96
CA GLY A 112 32.66 12.85 5.65
C GLY A 112 34.12 13.24 5.43
N THR A 113 35.03 12.29 5.29
CA THR A 113 36.48 12.58 5.07
C THR A 113 36.85 12.69 3.59
N ASP A 114 35.95 12.31 2.68
CA ASP A 114 36.16 12.25 1.22
C ASP A 114 37.37 11.39 0.78
N GLN A 115 37.67 10.35 1.58
CA GLN A 115 38.76 9.42 1.29
C GLN A 115 38.36 8.28 0.32
N ARG A 116 37.12 8.33 -0.19
CA ARG A 116 36.58 7.33 -1.10
C ARG A 116 36.55 5.92 -0.50
N TYR A 117 36.08 5.85 0.74
CA TYR A 117 35.81 4.56 1.36
C TYR A 117 34.83 3.75 0.51
N ILE A 118 34.98 2.41 0.49
CA ILE A 118 34.12 1.54 -0.32
C ILE A 118 32.64 1.76 0.01
N HIS A 119 31.82 1.98 -1.00
CA HIS A 119 30.40 2.33 -0.92
C HIS A 119 30.10 3.69 -0.20
N GLU A 120 31.12 4.52 0.03
CA GLU A 120 30.88 5.86 0.59
C GLU A 120 29.93 6.65 -0.31
N CYS A 121 28.87 7.20 0.28
CA CYS A 121 28.00 8.19 -0.32
C CYS A 121 28.37 9.58 0.22
N ARG A 122 28.30 10.62 -0.60
CA ARG A 122 28.67 11.97 -0.18
C ARG A 122 27.94 12.43 1.08
N ASP A 123 26.64 12.14 1.17
CA ASP A 123 25.79 12.45 2.32
C ASP A 123 24.57 11.50 2.30
N GLN A 124 24.77 10.29 2.80
CA GLN A 124 23.72 9.28 2.83
C GLN A 124 22.57 9.70 3.74
N LEU A 125 22.86 10.41 4.83
CA LEU A 125 21.84 10.85 5.77
C LEU A 125 20.83 11.80 5.09
N LYS A 126 21.31 12.81 4.36
CA LYS A 126 20.43 13.73 3.62
C LYS A 126 19.66 13.05 2.50
N MET A 127 20.27 12.08 1.83
CA MET A 127 19.56 11.28 0.80
C MET A 127 18.36 10.55 1.44
N MET A 128 18.55 9.95 2.61
CA MET A 128 17.48 9.25 3.32
C MET A 128 16.47 10.20 3.95
N GLU A 129 16.87 11.36 4.45
CA GLU A 129 15.95 12.39 4.98
C GLU A 129 14.92 12.84 3.93
N GLY A 130 15.31 12.90 2.66
CA GLY A 130 14.41 13.27 1.56
C GLY A 130 13.38 12.20 1.16
N ALA A 131 13.64 10.94 1.48
CA ALA A 131 12.79 9.81 1.09
C ALA A 131 11.98 9.21 2.25
N ASN A 132 12.19 9.69 3.47
CA ASN A 132 11.64 9.10 4.69
C ASN A 132 10.92 10.14 5.55
N LYS A 133 10.11 9.64 6.49
CA LYS A 133 9.58 10.43 7.60
C LYS A 133 10.71 10.99 8.49
N ALA A 134 11.73 10.16 8.76
CA ALA A 134 12.91 10.53 9.49
C ALA A 134 14.10 9.64 9.11
N ALA A 135 15.32 10.16 9.27
CA ALA A 135 16.55 9.40 9.12
C ALA A 135 17.54 9.72 10.24
N TYR A 136 18.24 8.69 10.72
CA TYR A 136 19.14 8.82 11.86
C TYR A 136 20.47 8.09 11.62
N LEU A 137 21.57 8.69 12.08
CA LEU A 137 22.90 8.07 12.10
C LEU A 137 23.30 7.71 13.53
N LEU A 138 23.66 6.46 13.78
CA LEU A 138 24.20 6.02 15.06
C LEU A 138 25.60 6.62 15.28
N LYS A 139 25.74 7.50 16.26
CA LYS A 139 27.01 8.20 16.57
C LYS A 139 27.85 7.51 17.66
N ARG A 140 27.26 6.61 18.44
CA ARG A 140 27.94 5.92 19.54
C ARG A 140 27.37 4.50 19.71
N PRO A 141 28.20 3.45 19.64
CA PRO A 141 27.74 2.05 19.75
C PRO A 141 26.87 1.76 20.98
N LYS A 142 27.24 2.34 22.14
CA LYS A 142 26.53 2.11 23.42
C LYS A 142 25.09 2.67 23.46
N LEU A 143 24.70 3.49 22.48
CA LEU A 143 23.35 4.07 22.39
C LEU A 143 22.42 3.28 21.48
N ILE A 144 22.83 2.10 21.01
CA ILE A 144 22.06 1.35 20.00
C ILE A 144 20.63 1.03 20.48
N THR A 145 20.43 0.56 21.69
CA THR A 145 19.11 0.21 22.24
C THR A 145 18.14 1.39 22.21
N PRO A 146 18.40 2.54 22.88
CA PRO A 146 17.49 3.68 22.83
C PRO A 146 17.37 4.28 21.42
N PHE A 147 18.39 4.10 20.56
CA PHE A 147 18.37 4.54 19.18
C PHE A 147 17.37 3.72 18.33
N MET A 148 17.37 2.39 18.46
CA MET A 148 16.42 1.51 17.79
C MET A 148 15.00 1.75 18.29
N GLN A 149 14.81 1.81 19.61
CA GLN A 149 13.50 2.08 20.23
C GLN A 149 12.89 3.40 19.74
N LYS A 150 13.73 4.46 19.67
CA LYS A 150 13.29 5.75 19.11
C LYS A 150 12.86 5.61 17.66
N ALA A 151 13.63 4.93 16.80
CA ALA A 151 13.35 4.79 15.39
C ALA A 151 12.06 3.97 15.14
N ILE A 152 11.88 2.88 15.87
CA ILE A 152 10.68 2.05 15.81
C ILE A 152 9.45 2.84 16.26
N LYS A 153 9.54 3.54 17.41
CA LYS A 153 8.44 4.40 17.90
C LYS A 153 8.09 5.48 16.87
N GLU A 154 9.10 6.14 16.29
CA GLU A 154 8.89 7.18 15.28
C GLU A 154 8.18 6.64 14.03
N ALA A 155 8.55 5.46 13.53
CA ALA A 155 7.89 4.84 12.37
C ALA A 155 6.40 4.56 12.64
N LYS A 156 6.05 4.16 13.85
CA LYS A 156 4.70 3.80 14.30
C LYS A 156 3.87 4.98 14.79
N THR A 157 4.50 6.12 15.10
CA THR A 157 3.78 7.32 15.56
C THR A 157 3.10 8.02 14.38
N VAL A 158 1.85 8.40 14.56
CA VAL A 158 1.05 9.09 13.52
C VAL A 158 1.56 10.52 13.29
N PRO A 159 1.63 10.95 12.03
CA PRO A 159 1.47 10.18 10.79
C PRO A 159 2.58 9.12 10.64
N THR A 160 2.19 7.86 10.49
CA THR A 160 3.13 6.74 10.32
C THR A 160 3.92 6.86 9.02
N GLY A 161 5.08 6.22 8.93
CA GLY A 161 5.91 6.28 7.73
C GLY A 161 7.28 5.62 7.91
N PRO A 162 8.09 5.57 6.84
CA PRO A 162 9.40 4.96 6.88
C PRO A 162 10.39 5.76 7.71
N VAL A 163 11.19 5.05 8.49
CA VAL A 163 12.32 5.63 9.24
C VAL A 163 13.59 4.87 8.88
N THR A 164 14.63 5.59 8.47
CA THR A 164 15.95 5.01 8.19
C THR A 164 16.88 5.15 9.39
N VAL A 165 17.56 4.06 9.73
CA VAL A 165 18.68 4.04 10.68
C VAL A 165 19.96 3.61 9.99
N GLN A 166 21.01 4.40 10.13
CA GLN A 166 22.33 4.16 9.53
C GLN A 166 23.31 3.74 10.61
N ILE A 167 23.90 2.56 10.43
CA ILE A 167 24.78 1.94 11.41
C ILE A 167 26.20 1.82 10.80
N PRO A 168 27.19 2.62 11.25
CA PRO A 168 28.56 2.49 10.77
C PRO A 168 29.07 1.04 10.86
N THR A 169 29.74 0.57 9.81
CA THR A 169 30.16 -0.83 9.68
C THR A 169 30.96 -1.31 10.88
N ASN A 170 31.92 -0.52 11.34
CA ASN A 170 32.76 -0.85 12.49
C ASN A 170 31.98 -0.87 13.82
N TYR A 171 30.84 -0.19 13.91
CA TYR A 171 30.03 -0.22 15.12
C TYR A 171 29.25 -1.51 15.28
N GLN A 172 28.82 -2.13 14.18
CA GLN A 172 27.96 -3.32 14.23
C GLN A 172 28.59 -4.49 15.02
N ALA A 173 29.90 -4.71 14.87
CA ALA A 173 30.66 -5.72 15.59
C ALA A 173 31.24 -5.23 16.93
N THR A 174 30.97 -3.99 17.34
CA THR A 174 31.49 -3.47 18.61
C THR A 174 30.83 -4.19 19.79
N ILE A 175 31.67 -4.70 20.71
CA ILE A 175 31.20 -5.29 21.95
C ILE A 175 30.66 -4.20 22.87
N ILE A 176 29.46 -4.44 23.39
CA ILE A 176 28.80 -3.53 24.33
C ILE A 176 28.30 -4.31 25.54
N PRO A 177 28.14 -3.67 26.71
CA PRO A 177 27.48 -4.31 27.83
C PRO A 177 26.06 -4.72 27.45
N LYS A 178 25.65 -5.96 27.77
CA LYS A 178 24.24 -6.34 27.67
C LYS A 178 23.48 -5.58 28.74
N ASN A 179 22.83 -4.49 28.33
CA ASN A 179 21.91 -3.81 29.21
C ASN A 179 20.71 -4.73 29.44
N ASN A 180 20.26 -4.85 30.70
CA ASN A 180 18.95 -5.44 30.93
C ASN A 180 17.95 -4.53 30.20
N LEU A 181 17.38 -5.06 29.11
CA LEU A 181 16.34 -4.36 28.36
C LEU A 181 15.28 -3.94 29.37
N VAL A 182 15.17 -2.65 29.62
CA VAL A 182 13.96 -2.14 30.23
C VAL A 182 12.91 -2.35 29.16
N ALA A 183 12.08 -3.36 29.32
CA ALA A 183 10.91 -3.50 28.50
C ALA A 183 10.24 -2.13 28.48
N VAL A 184 10.23 -1.45 27.34
CA VAL A 184 9.38 -0.28 27.18
C VAL A 184 7.99 -0.83 27.46
N GLN A 185 7.45 -0.51 28.62
CA GLN A 185 6.05 -0.81 28.88
C GLN A 185 5.31 -0.20 27.72
N ALA A 186 4.60 -1.03 26.96
CA ALA A 186 3.63 -0.52 26.01
C ALA A 186 2.89 0.60 26.76
N GLU A 187 2.93 1.82 26.19
CA GLU A 187 2.11 2.88 26.75
C GLU A 187 0.75 2.23 26.92
N GLN A 188 0.27 2.16 28.18
CA GLN A 188 -1.07 1.66 28.43
C GLN A 188 -1.93 2.49 27.51
N ASP A 189 -2.77 1.83 26.69
CA ASP A 189 -3.82 2.49 25.95
C ASP A 189 -4.60 3.33 26.96
N THR A 190 -4.15 4.55 27.16
CA THR A 190 -4.95 5.54 27.86
C THR A 190 -6.10 5.76 26.91
N GLU A 191 -7.30 5.26 27.25
CA GLU A 191 -8.52 5.54 26.51
C GLU A 191 -8.54 7.05 26.25
N VAL A 192 -8.18 7.44 25.03
CA VAL A 192 -8.24 8.85 24.64
C VAL A 192 -9.73 9.18 24.67
N LYS A 193 -10.11 9.99 25.65
CA LYS A 193 -11.51 10.43 25.77
C LYS A 193 -11.85 11.23 24.51
N ILE A 194 -12.63 10.64 23.64
CA ILE A 194 -13.13 11.31 22.44
C ILE A 194 -14.22 12.29 22.88
N ASP A 195 -14.01 13.57 22.66
CA ASP A 195 -15.01 14.60 22.88
C ASP A 195 -15.87 14.74 21.62
N LEU A 196 -17.11 14.23 21.70
CA LEU A 196 -18.08 14.33 20.62
C LEU A 196 -19.04 15.50 20.89
N PRO A 197 -18.97 16.61 20.13
CA PRO A 197 -19.94 17.68 20.25
C PRO A 197 -21.37 17.16 20.01
N ALA A 198 -22.32 17.56 20.85
CA ALA A 198 -23.72 17.16 20.70
C ALA A 198 -24.28 17.54 19.30
N GLU A 199 -23.82 18.66 18.76
CA GLU A 199 -24.20 19.13 17.41
C GLU A 199 -23.81 18.14 16.31
N VAL A 200 -22.67 17.46 16.43
CA VAL A 200 -22.24 16.42 15.49
C VAL A 200 -23.25 15.27 15.48
N ILE A 201 -23.64 14.81 16.67
CA ILE A 201 -24.61 13.72 16.81
C ILE A 201 -25.97 14.12 16.22
N GLU A 202 -26.43 15.34 16.50
CA GLU A 202 -27.72 15.85 15.95
C GLU A 202 -27.66 15.99 14.41
N LYS A 203 -26.54 16.46 13.84
CA LYS A 203 -26.36 16.55 12.39
C LYS A 203 -26.38 15.16 11.73
N ILE A 204 -25.69 14.18 12.29
CA ILE A 204 -25.71 12.82 11.78
C ILE A 204 -27.13 12.23 11.86
N ALA A 205 -27.81 12.39 13.00
CA ALA A 205 -29.15 11.84 13.20
C ALA A 205 -30.21 12.50 12.28
N ALA A 206 -30.01 13.78 11.92
CA ALA A 206 -30.95 14.54 11.09
C ALA A 206 -30.70 14.38 9.57
N ALA A 207 -29.54 13.90 9.16
CA ALA A 207 -29.17 13.79 7.75
C ALA A 207 -30.15 12.88 6.98
N LYS A 208 -30.51 13.30 5.78
CA LYS A 208 -31.39 12.55 4.86
C LYS A 208 -30.65 11.93 3.69
N ARG A 209 -29.51 12.50 3.34
CA ARG A 209 -28.68 12.08 2.22
C ARG A 209 -27.20 12.03 2.64
N PRO A 210 -26.88 11.23 3.70
CA PRO A 210 -25.51 11.17 4.22
C PRO A 210 -24.60 10.40 3.28
N ILE A 211 -23.35 10.84 3.15
CA ILE A 211 -22.28 10.14 2.48
C ILE A 211 -21.15 9.89 3.48
N ILE A 212 -20.59 8.69 3.47
CA ILE A 212 -19.33 8.35 4.15
C ILE A 212 -18.24 8.20 3.08
N TRP A 213 -17.14 8.93 3.26
CA TRP A 213 -15.92 8.72 2.48
C TRP A 213 -14.88 8.05 3.38
N ALA A 214 -14.69 6.74 3.18
CA ALA A 214 -13.74 5.95 3.97
C ALA A 214 -12.33 6.00 3.35
N GLY A 215 -11.34 6.36 4.15
CA GLY A 215 -9.94 6.35 3.80
C GLY A 215 -9.17 5.20 4.46
N ASP A 216 -7.87 5.11 4.15
CA ASP A 216 -6.95 4.10 4.70
C ASP A 216 -6.82 4.16 6.24
N GLY A 217 -7.18 5.27 6.86
CA GLY A 217 -7.27 5.39 8.32
C GLY A 217 -8.23 4.39 8.96
N VAL A 218 -9.30 3.97 8.26
CA VAL A 218 -10.23 2.92 8.72
C VAL A 218 -9.50 1.57 8.81
N ILE A 219 -8.72 1.23 7.77
CA ILE A 219 -7.97 -0.04 7.72
C ILE A 219 -6.83 -0.05 8.73
N HIS A 220 -6.10 1.06 8.85
CA HIS A 220 -4.97 1.18 9.78
C HIS A 220 -5.39 1.05 11.24
N SER A 221 -6.53 1.65 11.61
CA SER A 221 -7.08 1.57 12.97
C SER A 221 -7.84 0.26 13.26
N GLY A 222 -8.12 -0.56 12.23
CA GLY A 222 -8.96 -1.75 12.35
C GLY A 222 -10.42 -1.42 12.68
N ALA A 223 -10.95 -0.35 12.08
CA ALA A 223 -12.29 0.22 12.37
C ALA A 223 -13.40 -0.30 11.44
N SER A 224 -13.17 -1.35 10.67
CA SER A 224 -14.14 -1.85 9.66
C SER A 224 -15.47 -2.29 10.26
N GLU A 225 -15.45 -2.94 11.43
CA GLU A 225 -16.66 -3.36 12.14
C GLU A 225 -17.47 -2.13 12.64
N GLU A 226 -16.79 -1.15 13.21
CA GLU A 226 -17.40 0.08 13.69
C GLU A 226 -17.94 0.94 12.54
N LEU A 227 -17.24 0.93 11.39
CA LEU A 227 -17.73 1.58 10.17
C LEU A 227 -19.01 0.90 9.66
N LEU A 228 -19.01 -0.43 9.57
CA LEU A 228 -20.18 -1.18 9.11
C LEU A 228 -21.38 -0.93 10.04
N ALA A 229 -21.18 -0.92 11.35
CA ALA A 229 -22.23 -0.61 12.32
C ALA A 229 -22.82 0.80 12.11
N LEU A 230 -21.99 1.80 11.81
CA LEU A 230 -22.47 3.14 11.47
C LEU A 230 -23.26 3.14 10.15
N VAL A 231 -22.75 2.44 9.13
CA VAL A 231 -23.42 2.31 7.82
C VAL A 231 -24.80 1.70 7.97
N GLU A 232 -24.94 0.62 8.71
CA GLU A 232 -26.23 -0.02 8.98
C GLU A 232 -27.19 0.89 9.76
N LYS A 233 -26.67 1.73 10.62
CA LYS A 233 -27.50 2.64 11.44
C LYS A 233 -28.04 3.83 10.67
N ILE A 234 -27.21 4.48 9.81
CA ILE A 234 -27.60 5.73 9.14
C ILE A 234 -27.84 5.58 7.65
N GLN A 235 -27.59 4.39 7.07
CA GLN A 235 -27.81 4.03 5.66
C GLN A 235 -27.24 5.06 4.64
N PRO A 236 -25.96 5.41 4.72
CA PRO A 236 -25.30 6.37 3.83
C PRO A 236 -24.90 5.72 2.51
N ALA A 237 -24.59 6.51 1.49
CA ALA A 237 -23.71 6.05 0.44
C ALA A 237 -22.28 5.94 0.99
N VAL A 238 -21.58 4.85 0.71
CA VAL A 238 -20.17 4.68 1.12
C VAL A 238 -19.28 4.69 -0.12
N VAL A 239 -18.37 5.66 -0.19
CA VAL A 239 -17.29 5.68 -1.18
C VAL A 239 -15.96 5.45 -0.46
N THR A 240 -15.07 4.68 -1.08
CA THR A 240 -13.74 4.42 -0.53
C THR A 240 -12.67 5.17 -1.32
N SER A 241 -11.60 5.59 -0.66
CA SER A 241 -10.38 5.89 -1.38
C SER A 241 -9.77 4.59 -1.94
N GLU A 242 -8.88 4.70 -2.93
CA GLU A 242 -8.21 3.53 -3.50
C GLU A 242 -7.49 2.70 -2.42
N SER A 243 -6.84 3.37 -1.45
CA SER A 243 -6.15 2.70 -0.35
C SER A 243 -7.08 2.11 0.72
N ALA A 244 -8.37 2.46 0.69
CA ALA A 244 -9.36 2.01 1.67
C ALA A 244 -10.28 0.88 1.15
N LYS A 245 -9.99 0.34 -0.03
CA LYS A 245 -10.71 -0.79 -0.60
C LYS A 245 -10.70 -1.98 0.37
N GLY A 246 -11.88 -2.57 0.60
CA GLY A 246 -12.08 -3.60 1.63
C GLY A 246 -12.27 -3.08 3.07
N SER A 247 -12.33 -1.74 3.30
CA SER A 247 -12.70 -1.19 4.62
C SER A 247 -14.15 -1.50 5.01
N ILE A 248 -14.98 -1.75 4.04
CA ILE A 248 -16.32 -2.34 4.11
C ILE A 248 -16.41 -3.39 2.99
N PRO A 249 -17.12 -4.52 3.16
CA PRO A 249 -17.31 -5.48 2.08
C PRO A 249 -17.90 -4.81 0.85
N GLU A 250 -17.26 -4.99 -0.33
CA GLU A 250 -17.66 -4.26 -1.53
C GLU A 250 -18.95 -4.78 -2.16
N GLU A 251 -19.41 -5.96 -1.79
CA GLU A 251 -20.76 -6.48 -2.12
C GLU A 251 -21.88 -5.79 -1.34
N HIS A 252 -21.56 -5.03 -0.28
CA HIS A 252 -22.56 -4.30 0.50
C HIS A 252 -23.35 -3.34 -0.39
N PRO A 253 -24.71 -3.35 -0.38
CA PRO A 253 -25.53 -2.61 -1.34
C PRO A 253 -25.37 -1.10 -1.30
N LEU A 254 -24.82 -0.54 -0.20
CA LEU A 254 -24.52 0.89 -0.05
C LEU A 254 -23.05 1.23 -0.33
N CYS A 255 -22.19 0.24 -0.63
CA CYS A 255 -20.81 0.46 -0.98
C CYS A 255 -20.69 0.76 -2.48
N ILE A 256 -20.44 2.00 -2.81
CA ILE A 256 -20.16 2.43 -4.20
C ILE A 256 -18.76 1.97 -4.63
N GLY A 257 -17.84 1.80 -3.67
CA GLY A 257 -16.43 1.49 -3.96
C GLY A 257 -15.60 2.73 -4.27
N ASN A 258 -14.48 2.56 -4.98
CA ASN A 258 -13.55 3.68 -5.27
C ASN A 258 -13.91 4.44 -6.56
N PHE A 259 -15.18 4.83 -6.71
CA PHE A 259 -15.72 5.56 -7.86
C PHE A 259 -15.93 7.06 -7.59
N ALA A 260 -15.13 7.65 -6.70
CA ALA A 260 -15.35 9.00 -6.19
C ALA A 260 -15.41 10.12 -7.25
N TRP A 261 -14.66 9.99 -8.36
CA TRP A 261 -14.63 10.98 -9.43
C TRP A 261 -15.56 10.66 -10.62
N PHE A 262 -16.38 9.59 -10.52
CA PHE A 262 -17.33 9.24 -11.57
C PHE A 262 -18.54 10.19 -11.57
N PRO A 263 -19.05 10.61 -12.74
CA PRO A 263 -20.11 11.61 -12.83
C PRO A 263 -21.37 11.28 -12.03
N ARG A 264 -21.80 10.00 -12.01
CA ARG A 264 -22.97 9.59 -11.23
C ARG A 264 -22.76 9.75 -9.72
N PHE A 265 -21.54 9.49 -9.22
CA PHE A 265 -21.24 9.70 -7.82
C PHE A 265 -21.10 11.19 -7.50
N GLU A 266 -20.45 11.98 -8.36
CA GLU A 266 -20.33 13.43 -8.16
C GLU A 266 -21.73 14.09 -8.15
N GLU A 267 -22.67 13.64 -8.98
CA GLU A 267 -24.05 14.08 -8.92
C GLU A 267 -24.74 13.73 -7.58
N LEU A 268 -24.52 12.49 -7.06
CA LEU A 268 -25.02 12.08 -5.76
C LEU A 268 -24.40 12.94 -4.63
N LEU A 269 -23.08 13.18 -4.68
CA LEU A 269 -22.36 13.99 -3.71
C LEU A 269 -22.84 15.44 -3.70
N SER A 270 -23.11 16.03 -4.87
CA SER A 270 -23.61 17.41 -4.98
C SER A 270 -24.99 17.61 -4.35
N LYS A 271 -25.77 16.54 -4.18
CA LYS A 271 -27.10 16.53 -3.56
C LYS A 271 -27.07 16.07 -2.10
N SER A 272 -25.89 15.74 -1.57
CA SER A 272 -25.76 15.28 -0.19
C SER A 272 -25.91 16.42 0.80
N ASP A 273 -26.50 16.12 1.96
CA ASP A 273 -26.68 17.08 3.06
C ASP A 273 -25.65 16.91 4.17
N LEU A 274 -24.86 15.83 4.11
CA LEU A 274 -23.80 15.52 5.06
C LEU A 274 -22.71 14.65 4.42
N LEU A 275 -21.45 15.04 4.56
CA LEU A 275 -20.28 14.20 4.32
C LEU A 275 -19.61 13.87 5.66
N ILE A 276 -19.31 12.57 5.88
CA ILE A 276 -18.45 12.10 6.96
C ILE A 276 -17.20 11.49 6.30
N SER A 277 -16.06 12.15 6.38
CA SER A 277 -14.78 11.59 5.92
C SER A 277 -14.00 10.99 7.08
N ILE A 278 -13.43 9.80 6.88
CA ILE A 278 -12.79 9.01 7.95
C ILE A 278 -11.40 8.60 7.49
N GLY A 279 -10.36 9.27 7.99
CA GLY A 279 -8.97 8.98 7.66
C GLY A 279 -8.67 9.10 6.15
N VAL A 280 -9.22 10.13 5.49
CA VAL A 280 -9.11 10.33 4.04
C VAL A 280 -8.07 11.38 3.72
N ARG A 281 -7.17 11.11 2.77
CA ARG A 281 -6.18 12.08 2.30
C ARG A 281 -6.71 13.01 1.22
N PHE A 282 -7.82 12.70 0.58
CA PHE A 282 -8.39 13.43 -0.54
C PHE A 282 -7.36 13.72 -1.63
N ARG A 283 -6.84 12.65 -2.25
CA ARG A 283 -5.85 12.77 -3.34
C ARG A 283 -6.46 13.43 -4.58
N GLY A 284 -5.63 14.14 -5.34
CA GLY A 284 -6.09 14.86 -6.53
C GLY A 284 -6.78 13.95 -7.56
N GLY A 285 -6.27 12.73 -7.80
CA GLY A 285 -6.88 11.77 -8.71
C GLY A 285 -8.25 11.25 -8.27
N GLU A 286 -8.51 11.21 -6.95
CA GLU A 286 -9.78 10.73 -6.39
C GLU A 286 -10.84 11.84 -6.29
N THR A 287 -10.44 13.10 -6.42
CA THR A 287 -11.28 14.27 -6.17
C THR A 287 -11.37 15.21 -7.38
N ASN A 288 -11.05 14.68 -8.56
CA ASN A 288 -11.03 15.46 -9.80
C ASN A 288 -10.23 16.77 -9.66
N GLY A 289 -8.99 16.66 -9.12
CA GLY A 289 -8.16 17.84 -8.87
C GLY A 289 -8.70 18.76 -7.77
N TRP A 290 -9.32 18.20 -6.72
CA TRP A 290 -9.95 18.92 -5.58
C TRP A 290 -11.15 19.79 -5.98
N THR A 291 -11.87 19.40 -7.04
CA THR A 291 -13.08 20.09 -7.49
C THR A 291 -14.37 19.35 -7.14
N SER A 292 -14.30 18.18 -6.50
CA SER A 292 -15.48 17.44 -6.05
C SER A 292 -16.44 18.29 -5.22
N PRO A 293 -17.77 18.23 -5.47
CA PRO A 293 -18.76 19.09 -4.84
C PRO A 293 -19.09 18.67 -3.40
N VAL A 294 -18.10 18.79 -2.50
CA VAL A 294 -18.24 18.45 -1.07
C VAL A 294 -19.24 19.41 -0.39
N PRO A 295 -20.25 18.90 0.38
CA PRO A 295 -21.22 19.73 1.05
C PRO A 295 -20.60 20.53 2.21
N GLU A 296 -21.23 21.68 2.56
CA GLU A 296 -20.80 22.51 3.71
C GLU A 296 -20.83 21.76 5.04
N ASN A 297 -21.78 20.83 5.22
CA ASN A 297 -21.83 19.96 6.39
C ASN A 297 -20.81 18.81 6.23
N HIS A 298 -19.55 19.09 6.48
CA HIS A 298 -18.46 18.12 6.41
C HIS A 298 -17.92 17.84 7.82
N ILE A 299 -18.08 16.60 8.28
CA ILE A 299 -17.47 16.05 9.49
C ILE A 299 -16.24 15.27 9.07
N ASN A 300 -15.06 15.68 9.51
CA ASN A 300 -13.80 15.03 9.18
C ASN A 300 -13.19 14.37 10.41
N ILE A 301 -12.98 13.07 10.36
CA ILE A 301 -12.36 12.25 11.40
C ILE A 301 -10.96 11.90 10.96
N ASP A 302 -9.94 12.39 11.68
CA ASP A 302 -8.55 12.10 11.36
C ASP A 302 -7.67 12.14 12.62
N LEU A 303 -6.63 11.31 12.67
CA LEU A 303 -5.61 11.35 13.72
C LEU A 303 -4.73 12.60 13.64
N ASN A 304 -4.57 13.16 12.42
CA ASN A 304 -3.74 14.32 12.16
C ASN A 304 -4.60 15.58 12.08
N PRO A 305 -4.55 16.49 13.08
CA PRO A 305 -5.33 17.72 13.03
C PRO A 305 -5.00 18.62 11.84
N ASN A 306 -3.82 18.47 11.21
CA ASN A 306 -3.45 19.21 10.00
C ASN A 306 -4.16 18.68 8.73
N ALA A 307 -4.95 17.61 8.83
CA ALA A 307 -5.80 17.14 7.73
C ALA A 307 -7.03 18.05 7.53
N PHE A 308 -7.48 18.72 8.59
CA PHE A 308 -8.66 19.58 8.54
C PHE A 308 -8.41 20.85 7.73
N ASN A 309 -9.37 21.24 6.89
CA ASN A 309 -9.29 22.40 5.99
C ASN A 309 -8.09 22.39 5.02
N ARG A 310 -7.44 21.24 4.82
CA ARG A 310 -6.30 21.16 3.91
C ARG A 310 -6.72 21.14 2.44
N ASN A 311 -7.70 20.32 2.11
CA ASN A 311 -8.18 20.13 0.73
C ASN A 311 -9.62 20.60 0.54
N PHE A 312 -10.47 20.40 1.56
CA PHE A 312 -11.85 20.84 1.60
C PHE A 312 -12.17 21.44 2.96
N ASP A 313 -13.12 22.37 3.01
CA ASP A 313 -13.56 22.96 4.25
C ASP A 313 -14.16 21.88 5.18
N THR A 314 -13.82 21.95 6.45
CA THR A 314 -14.27 21.03 7.49
C THR A 314 -15.11 21.80 8.50
N LEU A 315 -16.39 21.45 8.64
CA LEU A 315 -17.26 22.09 9.64
C LEU A 315 -16.94 21.59 11.05
N TYR A 316 -16.75 20.26 11.20
CA TYR A 316 -16.34 19.63 12.45
C TYR A 316 -15.16 18.69 12.23
N GLY A 317 -14.01 19.04 12.82
CA GLY A 317 -12.82 18.18 12.85
C GLY A 317 -12.80 17.35 14.15
N LEU A 318 -12.90 16.04 14.04
CA LEU A 318 -12.80 15.11 15.17
C LEU A 318 -11.41 14.48 15.16
N VAL A 319 -10.54 14.95 16.06
CA VAL A 319 -9.19 14.39 16.23
C VAL A 319 -9.26 13.09 17.01
N GLY A 320 -8.87 11.99 16.43
CA GLY A 320 -8.83 10.70 17.11
C GLY A 320 -8.61 9.53 16.17
N ASP A 321 -8.28 8.39 16.76
CA ASP A 321 -8.24 7.12 16.07
C ASP A 321 -9.63 6.77 15.52
N ALA A 322 -9.70 6.34 14.25
CA ALA A 322 -10.99 6.10 13.59
C ALA A 322 -11.85 5.08 14.35
N LYS A 323 -11.24 3.99 14.88
CA LYS A 323 -11.96 2.99 15.66
C LYS A 323 -12.53 3.58 16.94
N ALA A 324 -11.73 4.36 17.67
CA ALA A 324 -12.16 4.99 18.91
C ALA A 324 -13.29 6.00 18.67
N VAL A 325 -13.17 6.85 17.63
CA VAL A 325 -14.21 7.84 17.29
C VAL A 325 -15.48 7.16 16.82
N LEU A 326 -15.41 6.17 15.92
CA LEU A 326 -16.58 5.45 15.43
C LEU A 326 -17.30 4.66 16.53
N LYS A 327 -16.56 4.06 17.46
CA LYS A 327 -17.12 3.38 18.63
C LYS A 327 -17.97 4.34 19.50
N GLU A 328 -17.45 5.53 19.79
CA GLU A 328 -18.20 6.54 20.57
C GLU A 328 -19.37 7.14 19.76
N LEU A 329 -19.23 7.34 18.44
CA LEU A 329 -20.32 7.75 17.56
C LEU A 329 -21.46 6.72 17.57
N ASN A 330 -21.14 5.44 17.35
CA ASN A 330 -22.14 4.37 17.37
C ASN A 330 -22.88 4.29 18.71
N LYS A 331 -22.15 4.45 19.82
CA LYS A 331 -22.74 4.50 21.15
C LYS A 331 -23.66 5.71 21.34
N ALA A 332 -23.25 6.91 20.89
CA ALA A 332 -24.05 8.12 21.01
C ALA A 332 -25.30 8.10 20.11
N LEU A 333 -25.25 7.36 19.00
CA LEU A 333 -26.37 7.20 18.07
C LEU A 333 -27.28 6.00 18.41
N ALA A 334 -26.92 5.15 19.39
CA ALA A 334 -27.66 3.92 19.67
C ALA A 334 -29.15 4.17 19.98
N ASP A 335 -29.42 5.17 20.83
CA ASP A 335 -30.78 5.51 21.30
C ASP A 335 -31.45 6.58 20.40
N LYS A 336 -30.81 7.04 19.31
CA LYS A 336 -31.41 7.98 18.40
C LYS A 336 -32.34 7.27 17.42
N GLU A 337 -33.57 7.76 17.28
CA GLU A 337 -34.46 7.36 16.18
C GLU A 337 -33.94 7.98 14.87
N ILE A 338 -33.33 7.15 14.02
CA ILE A 338 -32.90 7.56 12.69
C ILE A 338 -33.75 6.80 11.69
N THR A 339 -34.47 7.53 10.86
CA THR A 339 -35.27 6.94 9.79
C THR A 339 -34.61 7.30 8.47
N PRO A 340 -33.90 6.34 7.85
CA PRO A 340 -33.31 6.55 6.53
C PRO A 340 -34.37 6.90 5.49
N ASP A 341 -34.01 7.73 4.53
CA ASP A 341 -34.86 7.99 3.37
C ASP A 341 -34.78 6.81 2.40
N ALA A 342 -35.87 6.04 2.31
CA ALA A 342 -35.94 4.86 1.44
C ALA A 342 -35.69 5.18 -0.04
N ALA A 343 -36.11 6.37 -0.50
CA ALA A 343 -35.88 6.79 -1.87
C ALA A 343 -34.36 7.07 -2.12
N TYR A 344 -33.70 7.65 -1.13
CA TYR A 344 -32.25 7.85 -1.18
C TYR A 344 -31.48 6.53 -1.17
N VAL A 345 -31.85 5.58 -0.34
CA VAL A 345 -31.24 4.24 -0.29
C VAL A 345 -31.32 3.54 -1.66
N GLU A 346 -32.48 3.61 -2.32
CA GLU A 346 -32.63 3.04 -3.66
C GLU A 346 -31.83 3.82 -4.72
N GLU A 347 -31.71 5.14 -4.59
CA GLU A 347 -30.84 5.95 -5.45
C GLU A 347 -29.37 5.55 -5.29
N VAL A 348 -28.89 5.32 -4.06
CA VAL A 348 -27.52 4.84 -3.79
C VAL A 348 -27.23 3.51 -4.48
N LYS A 349 -28.15 2.54 -4.37
CA LYS A 349 -28.03 1.24 -5.04
C LYS A 349 -27.97 1.41 -6.57
N ALA A 350 -28.84 2.26 -7.13
CA ALA A 350 -28.84 2.54 -8.57
C ALA A 350 -27.53 3.23 -9.03
N VAL A 351 -26.99 4.13 -8.22
CA VAL A 351 -25.67 4.75 -8.51
C VAL A 351 -24.56 3.69 -8.46
N ARG A 352 -24.56 2.81 -7.45
CA ARG A 352 -23.58 1.72 -7.35
C ARG A 352 -23.57 0.84 -8.59
N GLU A 353 -24.72 0.38 -9.04
CA GLU A 353 -24.86 -0.41 -10.26
C GLU A 353 -24.45 0.41 -11.49
N GLY A 354 -24.97 1.62 -11.60
CA GLY A 354 -24.75 2.46 -12.77
C GLY A 354 -23.28 2.87 -12.99
N VAL A 355 -22.47 3.12 -11.95
CA VAL A 355 -21.03 3.45 -12.14
C VAL A 355 -20.25 2.22 -12.61
N ARG A 356 -20.64 1.01 -12.19
CA ARG A 356 -20.02 -0.24 -12.64
C ARG A 356 -20.39 -0.54 -14.10
N ASP A 357 -21.65 -0.37 -14.47
CA ASP A 357 -22.13 -0.55 -15.85
C ASP A 357 -21.50 0.46 -16.81
N ASP A 358 -21.42 1.74 -16.40
CA ASP A 358 -20.77 2.78 -17.18
C ASP A 358 -19.30 2.42 -17.45
N LEU A 359 -18.57 1.92 -16.45
CA LEU A 359 -17.19 1.48 -16.64
C LEU A 359 -17.12 0.25 -17.56
N CYS A 360 -17.90 -0.81 -17.30
CA CYS A 360 -17.91 -2.02 -18.11
C CYS A 360 -18.15 -1.72 -19.59
N SER A 361 -19.10 -0.82 -19.89
CA SER A 361 -19.42 -0.44 -21.29
C SER A 361 -18.26 0.22 -22.03
N THR A 362 -17.25 0.73 -21.33
CA THR A 362 -16.10 1.43 -21.93
C THR A 362 -14.86 0.55 -22.09
N ILE A 363 -14.84 -0.64 -21.48
CA ILE A 363 -13.66 -1.48 -21.36
C ILE A 363 -13.86 -2.91 -21.91
N GLU A 364 -14.91 -3.16 -22.70
CA GLU A 364 -15.14 -4.49 -23.29
C GLU A 364 -13.89 -5.02 -24.04
N PRO A 365 -13.50 -6.28 -23.84
CA PRO A 365 -14.17 -7.33 -23.04
C PRO A 365 -13.65 -7.45 -21.59
N TYR A 366 -12.90 -6.50 -21.07
CA TYR A 366 -12.25 -6.60 -19.76
C TYR A 366 -13.21 -6.60 -18.57
N GLY A 367 -14.46 -6.16 -18.76
CA GLY A 367 -15.52 -6.34 -17.78
C GLY A 367 -15.77 -7.83 -17.47
N ASP A 368 -15.68 -8.69 -18.48
CA ASP A 368 -15.82 -10.15 -18.32
C ASP A 368 -14.65 -10.74 -17.51
N LEU A 369 -13.42 -10.25 -17.72
CA LEU A 369 -12.27 -10.66 -16.94
C LEU A 369 -12.44 -10.31 -15.44
N ALA A 370 -12.96 -9.12 -15.16
CA ALA A 370 -13.27 -8.73 -13.78
C ALA A 370 -14.36 -9.60 -13.16
N ALA A 371 -15.40 -9.96 -13.91
CA ALA A 371 -16.46 -10.87 -13.46
C ALA A 371 -15.91 -12.26 -13.15
N ILE A 372 -15.06 -12.82 -14.02
CA ILE A 372 -14.37 -14.10 -13.81
C ILE A 372 -13.50 -14.05 -12.54
N MET A 373 -12.78 -12.96 -12.31
CA MET A 373 -11.97 -12.79 -11.10
C MET A 373 -12.86 -12.79 -9.85
N ASN A 374 -13.99 -12.08 -9.86
CA ASN A 374 -14.94 -12.07 -8.75
C ASN A 374 -15.57 -13.44 -8.48
N GLU A 375 -15.82 -14.24 -9.53
CA GLU A 375 -16.38 -15.59 -9.38
C GLU A 375 -15.35 -16.59 -8.83
N GLN A 376 -14.09 -16.50 -9.28
CA GLN A 376 -13.06 -17.48 -8.95
C GLN A 376 -12.24 -17.15 -7.71
N PHE A 377 -12.16 -15.89 -7.32
CA PHE A 377 -11.35 -15.51 -6.15
C PHE A 377 -11.99 -15.99 -4.86
N PRO A 378 -11.25 -16.74 -4.01
CA PRO A 378 -11.63 -16.87 -2.61
C PRO A 378 -11.83 -15.50 -1.95
N GLU A 379 -12.82 -15.38 -1.07
CA GLU A 379 -13.16 -14.11 -0.38
C GLU A 379 -11.95 -13.47 0.33
N ASN A 380 -11.01 -14.27 0.80
CA ASN A 380 -9.81 -13.81 1.49
C ASN A 380 -8.63 -13.51 0.56
N THR A 381 -8.82 -13.45 -0.76
CA THR A 381 -7.76 -13.16 -1.72
C THR A 381 -7.17 -11.77 -1.50
N VAL A 382 -5.84 -11.69 -1.51
CA VAL A 382 -5.11 -10.42 -1.54
C VAL A 382 -4.85 -10.02 -2.98
N LEU A 383 -5.45 -8.92 -3.42
CA LEU A 383 -5.25 -8.34 -4.73
C LEU A 383 -4.15 -7.28 -4.67
N VAL A 384 -3.15 -7.42 -5.52
CA VAL A 384 -2.07 -6.44 -5.70
C VAL A 384 -2.16 -5.89 -7.13
N THR A 385 -2.18 -4.57 -7.29
CA THR A 385 -2.17 -3.96 -8.63
C THR A 385 -0.92 -3.11 -8.82
N ASP A 386 -0.20 -3.33 -9.93
CA ASP A 386 0.88 -2.44 -10.36
C ASP A 386 0.32 -1.25 -11.16
N VAL A 387 1.17 -0.28 -11.47
CA VAL A 387 0.86 0.87 -12.33
C VAL A 387 0.66 0.38 -13.77
N THR A 388 -0.58 0.09 -14.13
CA THR A 388 -0.99 -0.40 -15.44
C THR A 388 -2.43 -0.01 -15.72
N ILE A 389 -2.86 -0.02 -16.99
CA ILE A 389 -4.26 0.30 -17.34
C ILE A 389 -5.27 -0.57 -16.58
N PRO A 390 -5.14 -1.92 -16.55
CA PRO A 390 -6.00 -2.75 -15.70
C PRO A 390 -6.00 -2.32 -14.23
N GLY A 391 -4.83 -1.99 -13.67
CA GLY A 391 -4.67 -1.56 -12.28
C GLY A 391 -5.38 -0.23 -11.97
N TYR A 392 -5.42 0.71 -12.91
CA TYR A 392 -6.11 2.00 -12.74
C TYR A 392 -7.60 1.97 -13.07
N THR A 393 -8.02 1.04 -13.89
CA THR A 393 -9.40 0.98 -14.39
C THR A 393 -10.21 -0.11 -13.69
N TRP A 394 -10.24 -1.29 -14.24
CA TRP A 394 -11.21 -2.31 -13.85
C TRP A 394 -10.75 -3.20 -12.68
N ALA A 395 -9.45 -3.52 -12.58
CA ALA A 395 -9.00 -4.39 -11.50
C ALA A 395 -9.14 -3.74 -10.12
N ASN A 396 -8.91 -2.42 -10.00
CA ASN A 396 -9.09 -1.71 -8.74
C ASN A 396 -10.54 -1.25 -8.47
N LYS A 397 -11.44 -1.30 -9.48
CA LYS A 397 -12.81 -0.78 -9.36
C LYS A 397 -13.87 -1.86 -9.40
N LEU A 398 -13.69 -2.87 -10.26
CA LEU A 398 -14.69 -3.91 -10.52
C LEU A 398 -14.41 -5.23 -9.79
N VAL A 399 -13.14 -5.51 -9.43
CA VAL A 399 -12.80 -6.69 -8.64
C VAL A 399 -13.06 -6.39 -7.16
N ASP A 400 -13.99 -7.13 -6.57
CA ASP A 400 -14.43 -6.88 -5.21
C ASP A 400 -13.41 -7.39 -4.17
N VAL A 401 -13.25 -6.63 -3.09
CA VAL A 401 -12.41 -6.97 -1.95
C VAL A 401 -13.29 -7.04 -0.69
N HIS A 402 -13.24 -8.16 0.01
CA HIS A 402 -14.18 -8.48 1.09
C HIS A 402 -13.62 -8.19 2.49
N GLU A 403 -12.29 -8.16 2.62
CA GLU A 403 -11.61 -7.99 3.90
C GLU A 403 -10.64 -6.80 3.89
N PRO A 404 -10.48 -6.09 5.00
CA PRO A 404 -9.46 -5.06 5.14
C PRO A 404 -8.06 -5.66 4.94
N ARG A 405 -7.13 -4.87 4.39
CA ARG A 405 -5.74 -5.24 4.08
C ARG A 405 -5.56 -6.25 2.95
N ASN A 406 -6.64 -6.64 2.26
CA ASN A 406 -6.58 -7.53 1.10
C ASN A 406 -6.43 -6.79 -0.24
N TYR A 407 -6.22 -5.48 -0.23
CA TYR A 407 -5.91 -4.70 -1.43
C TYR A 407 -4.64 -3.88 -1.24
N LEU A 408 -3.69 -4.04 -2.15
CA LEU A 408 -2.42 -3.31 -2.16
C LEU A 408 -2.26 -2.59 -3.50
N TYR A 409 -2.09 -1.29 -3.42
CA TYR A 409 -2.06 -0.36 -4.54
C TYR A 409 -0.83 0.55 -4.46
N MET A 410 -0.28 0.94 -5.61
CA MET A 410 0.90 1.83 -5.71
C MET A 410 0.50 3.29 -5.50
N THR A 411 0.50 3.76 -4.28
CA THR A 411 0.02 5.10 -3.89
C THR A 411 0.92 6.23 -4.37
N GLY A 412 2.21 5.97 -4.56
CA GLY A 412 3.20 6.91 -5.06
C GLY A 412 3.38 6.88 -6.58
N GLY A 413 2.71 5.96 -7.28
CA GLY A 413 2.73 5.85 -8.73
C GLY A 413 4.02 5.30 -9.33
N GLY A 414 4.85 4.61 -8.55
CA GLY A 414 6.07 3.96 -9.03
C GLY A 414 5.75 2.65 -9.77
N ILE A 415 6.24 2.50 -11.02
CA ILE A 415 6.08 1.27 -11.80
C ILE A 415 6.97 0.13 -11.28
N GLY A 416 6.52 -1.11 -11.47
CA GLY A 416 7.29 -2.32 -11.19
C GLY A 416 7.40 -2.69 -9.72
N GLN A 417 6.58 -2.11 -8.87
CA GLN A 417 6.55 -2.42 -7.45
C GLN A 417 5.64 -3.62 -7.14
N GLY A 418 4.71 -3.95 -8.05
CA GLY A 418 3.69 -4.97 -7.84
C GLY A 418 4.25 -6.36 -7.54
N LEU A 419 5.23 -6.85 -8.30
CA LEU A 419 5.81 -8.18 -8.08
C LEU A 419 6.44 -8.33 -6.68
N PRO A 420 7.37 -7.47 -6.25
CA PRO A 420 7.90 -7.57 -4.89
C PRO A 420 6.83 -7.33 -3.82
N MET A 421 5.83 -6.48 -4.05
CA MET A 421 4.71 -6.31 -3.11
C MET A 421 3.87 -7.57 -2.98
N ALA A 422 3.57 -8.28 -4.07
CA ALA A 422 2.87 -9.56 -4.01
C ALA A 422 3.65 -10.61 -3.20
N ILE A 423 4.98 -10.64 -3.36
CA ILE A 423 5.85 -11.52 -2.56
C ILE A 423 5.78 -11.14 -1.07
N GLY A 424 5.92 -9.85 -0.74
CA GLY A 424 5.85 -9.36 0.64
C GLY A 424 4.50 -9.64 1.31
N ALA A 425 3.40 -9.43 0.58
CA ALA A 425 2.05 -9.75 1.03
C ALA A 425 1.89 -11.25 1.30
N LYS A 426 2.38 -12.12 0.39
CA LYS A 426 2.31 -13.59 0.57
C LYS A 426 3.15 -14.07 1.74
N VAL A 427 4.31 -13.47 1.97
CA VAL A 427 5.13 -13.74 3.16
C VAL A 427 4.39 -13.39 4.45
N GLY A 428 3.65 -12.28 4.44
CA GLY A 428 2.85 -11.82 5.59
C GLY A 428 1.54 -12.57 5.79
N GLN A 429 0.95 -13.09 4.71
CA GLN A 429 -0.35 -13.79 4.68
C GLN A 429 -0.22 -15.16 3.97
N PRO A 430 0.55 -16.11 4.55
CA PRO A 430 0.92 -17.35 3.87
C PRO A 430 -0.27 -18.22 3.45
N GLU A 431 -1.40 -18.13 4.17
CA GLU A 431 -2.59 -18.94 3.90
C GLU A 431 -3.52 -18.32 2.84
N LYS A 432 -3.39 -17.00 2.58
CA LYS A 432 -4.27 -16.32 1.61
C LYS A 432 -3.72 -16.46 0.20
N PRO A 433 -4.56 -16.64 -0.81
CA PRO A 433 -4.18 -16.42 -2.20
C PRO A 433 -3.69 -14.98 -2.38
N VAL A 434 -2.64 -14.78 -3.16
CA VAL A 434 -2.15 -13.45 -3.55
C VAL A 434 -2.08 -13.39 -5.06
N VAL A 435 -2.82 -12.45 -5.64
CA VAL A 435 -2.91 -12.24 -7.09
C VAL A 435 -2.39 -10.86 -7.43
N LEU A 436 -1.42 -10.80 -8.34
CA LEU A 436 -0.87 -9.58 -8.90
C LEU A 436 -1.46 -9.31 -10.29
N VAL A 437 -1.95 -8.10 -10.50
CA VAL A 437 -2.28 -7.55 -11.82
C VAL A 437 -1.17 -6.58 -12.22
N ALA A 438 -0.43 -6.88 -13.27
CA ALA A 438 0.70 -6.09 -13.74
C ALA A 438 0.70 -5.93 -15.27
N GLY A 439 1.29 -4.84 -15.76
CA GLY A 439 1.63 -4.65 -17.16
C GLY A 439 3.08 -5.06 -17.43
N ASP A 440 3.37 -5.41 -18.66
CA ASP A 440 4.69 -5.87 -19.13
C ASP A 440 5.83 -4.88 -18.83
N GLY A 441 5.64 -3.59 -19.13
CA GLY A 441 6.65 -2.57 -18.91
C GLY A 441 6.98 -2.34 -17.44
N GLY A 442 5.97 -2.32 -16.55
CA GLY A 442 6.17 -2.23 -15.11
C GLY A 442 6.82 -3.48 -14.54
N PHE A 443 6.29 -4.65 -14.90
CA PHE A 443 6.77 -5.95 -14.41
C PHE A 443 8.28 -6.15 -14.64
N MET A 444 8.80 -5.74 -15.80
CA MET A 444 10.21 -5.89 -16.14
C MET A 444 11.17 -5.10 -15.24
N VAL A 445 10.72 -4.05 -14.56
CA VAL A 445 11.57 -3.24 -13.65
C VAL A 445 12.14 -4.08 -12.51
N ASN A 446 11.33 -4.98 -11.94
CA ASN A 446 11.75 -5.85 -10.83
C ASN A 446 11.57 -7.35 -11.16
N ALA A 447 11.62 -7.74 -12.43
CA ALA A 447 11.43 -9.13 -12.86
C ALA A 447 12.41 -10.12 -12.19
N GLY A 448 13.59 -9.66 -11.76
CA GLY A 448 14.54 -10.46 -10.99
C GLY A 448 13.95 -11.04 -9.69
N GLU A 449 12.94 -10.41 -9.11
CA GLU A 449 12.30 -10.89 -7.88
C GLU A 449 11.42 -12.15 -8.10
N MET A 450 11.17 -12.55 -9.35
CA MET A 450 10.58 -13.88 -9.62
C MET A 450 11.36 -14.99 -8.93
N ILE A 451 12.69 -14.92 -8.99
CA ILE A 451 13.56 -15.91 -8.31
C ILE A 451 13.42 -15.82 -6.78
N THR A 452 13.16 -14.63 -6.24
CA THR A 452 12.87 -14.47 -4.81
C THR A 452 11.60 -15.22 -4.42
N ALA A 453 10.52 -15.12 -5.23
CA ALA A 453 9.30 -15.88 -4.98
C ALA A 453 9.54 -17.38 -4.94
N VAL A 454 10.35 -17.90 -5.86
CA VAL A 454 10.72 -19.33 -5.90
C VAL A 454 11.61 -19.72 -4.71
N GLN A 455 12.63 -18.91 -4.39
CA GLN A 455 13.56 -19.18 -3.28
C GLN A 455 12.85 -19.17 -1.92
N GLU A 456 11.93 -18.25 -1.71
CA GLU A 456 11.13 -18.13 -0.49
C GLU A 456 9.94 -19.10 -0.46
N ASN A 457 9.73 -19.85 -1.56
CA ASN A 457 8.61 -20.77 -1.72
C ASN A 457 7.25 -20.10 -1.49
N VAL A 458 7.05 -18.93 -2.12
CA VAL A 458 5.80 -18.14 -2.05
C VAL A 458 4.98 -18.32 -3.32
N PRO A 459 3.90 -19.12 -3.30
CA PRO A 459 3.02 -19.31 -4.45
C PRO A 459 2.13 -18.08 -4.64
N ILE A 460 2.53 -17.20 -5.56
CA ILE A 460 1.77 -16.05 -6.02
C ILE A 460 1.23 -16.30 -7.42
N VAL A 461 0.10 -15.70 -7.77
CA VAL A 461 -0.44 -15.66 -9.12
C VAL A 461 -0.11 -14.30 -9.74
N VAL A 462 0.46 -14.29 -10.93
CA VAL A 462 0.74 -13.08 -11.71
C VAL A 462 -0.13 -13.08 -12.96
N LEU A 463 -1.03 -12.11 -13.07
CA LEU A 463 -1.78 -11.80 -14.28
C LEU A 463 -1.02 -10.68 -15.01
N LEU A 464 -0.22 -11.06 -16.01
CA LEU A 464 0.63 -10.16 -16.76
C LEU A 464 -0.05 -9.74 -18.06
N PHE A 465 -0.45 -8.48 -18.15
CA PHE A 465 -1.05 -7.89 -19.35
C PHE A 465 0.05 -7.38 -20.28
N ASP A 466 0.26 -8.10 -21.40
CA ASP A 466 1.29 -7.81 -22.38
C ASP A 466 0.69 -6.99 -23.52
N ASP A 467 0.92 -5.66 -23.51
CA ASP A 467 0.50 -4.70 -24.54
C ASP A 467 1.68 -4.15 -25.37
N GLY A 468 2.88 -4.72 -25.20
CA GLY A 468 4.09 -4.36 -25.92
C GLY A 468 4.63 -2.98 -25.54
N GLY A 469 4.40 -2.50 -24.30
CA GLY A 469 4.95 -1.20 -23.91
C GLY A 469 4.36 -0.54 -22.67
N TYR A 470 4.53 0.77 -22.62
CA TYR A 470 3.94 1.61 -21.58
C TYR A 470 2.54 2.09 -22.01
N GLY A 471 1.53 1.20 -22.01
CA GLY A 471 0.21 1.43 -22.59
C GLY A 471 -0.48 2.71 -22.13
N ILE A 472 -0.44 3.01 -20.81
CA ILE A 472 -1.03 4.25 -20.28
C ILE A 472 -0.34 5.51 -20.83
N LEU A 473 0.98 5.45 -21.06
CA LEU A 473 1.73 6.57 -21.66
C LEU A 473 1.46 6.70 -23.15
N LYS A 474 1.23 5.56 -23.87
CA LYS A 474 0.75 5.58 -25.27
C LYS A 474 -0.53 6.39 -25.35
N TYR A 475 -1.49 6.10 -24.45
CA TYR A 475 -2.77 6.82 -24.39
C TYR A 475 -2.56 8.33 -24.13
N TYR A 476 -1.81 8.71 -23.09
CA TYR A 476 -1.61 10.12 -22.76
C TYR A 476 -0.89 10.89 -23.87
N GLN A 477 0.12 10.31 -24.49
CA GLN A 477 0.84 10.95 -25.58
C GLN A 477 -0.05 11.15 -26.82
N GLU A 478 -0.87 10.15 -27.16
CA GLU A 478 -1.81 10.26 -28.26
C GLU A 478 -2.86 11.35 -27.97
N ALA A 479 -3.47 11.33 -26.79
CA ALA A 479 -4.49 12.28 -26.38
C ALA A 479 -3.97 13.75 -26.28
N ALA A 480 -2.73 13.92 -25.81
CA ALA A 480 -2.15 15.24 -25.62
C ALA A 480 -1.47 15.79 -26.89
N TYR A 481 -0.78 14.93 -27.67
CA TYR A 481 0.12 15.36 -28.75
C TYR A 481 -0.22 14.77 -30.12
N GLY A 482 -1.14 13.78 -30.23
CA GLY A 482 -1.46 13.08 -31.45
C GLY A 482 -0.29 12.27 -32.04
N ARG A 483 0.65 11.86 -31.20
CA ARG A 483 1.82 11.05 -31.56
C ARG A 483 2.45 10.42 -30.34
N GLN A 484 3.17 9.31 -30.54
CA GLN A 484 3.83 8.53 -29.50
C GLN A 484 5.34 8.50 -29.69
N THR A 485 6.12 8.39 -28.60
CA THR A 485 7.57 8.25 -28.60
C THR A 485 8.06 7.57 -27.32
N ALA A 486 9.04 6.66 -27.47
CA ALA A 486 9.72 5.95 -26.37
C ALA A 486 8.77 5.15 -25.45
N VAL A 487 7.65 4.66 -25.98
CA VAL A 487 6.63 3.91 -25.22
C VAL A 487 6.45 2.47 -25.72
N ASP A 488 6.97 2.14 -26.90
CA ASP A 488 7.01 0.77 -27.40
C ASP A 488 8.22 0.03 -26.82
N LEU A 489 8.02 -1.19 -26.38
CA LEU A 489 9.05 -2.03 -25.77
C LEU A 489 9.22 -3.32 -26.56
N VAL A 490 10.43 -3.86 -26.54
CA VAL A 490 10.70 -5.22 -27.03
C VAL A 490 10.64 -6.15 -25.83
N ASN A 491 9.62 -6.98 -25.77
CA ASN A 491 9.41 -7.92 -24.69
C ASN A 491 10.08 -9.28 -24.93
N PRO A 492 10.48 -10.00 -23.88
CA PRO A 492 10.84 -11.41 -24.00
C PRO A 492 9.59 -12.26 -24.24
N ASP A 493 9.77 -13.52 -24.60
CA ASP A 493 8.71 -14.52 -24.39
C ASP A 493 8.53 -14.71 -22.88
N PHE A 494 7.47 -14.09 -22.33
CA PHE A 494 7.21 -14.13 -20.89
C PHE A 494 6.91 -15.53 -20.36
N VAL A 495 6.32 -16.42 -21.17
CA VAL A 495 6.07 -17.82 -20.79
C VAL A 495 7.40 -18.56 -20.65
N MET A 496 8.30 -18.40 -21.59
CA MET A 496 9.64 -19.01 -21.51
C MET A 496 10.45 -18.42 -20.36
N MET A 497 10.39 -17.10 -20.17
CA MET A 497 11.05 -16.42 -19.05
C MET A 497 10.53 -16.94 -17.71
N ALA A 498 9.23 -17.00 -17.52
CA ALA A 498 8.59 -17.49 -16.30
C ALA A 498 9.03 -18.94 -15.97
N LYS A 499 8.95 -19.84 -16.95
CA LYS A 499 9.39 -21.24 -16.80
C LYS A 499 10.88 -21.35 -16.48
N SER A 500 11.72 -20.55 -17.11
CA SER A 500 13.18 -20.56 -16.82
C SER A 500 13.50 -20.08 -15.40
N MET A 501 12.65 -19.25 -14.81
CA MET A 501 12.74 -18.74 -13.45
C MET A 501 11.98 -19.58 -12.41
N GLY A 502 11.39 -20.72 -12.82
CA GLY A 502 10.75 -21.66 -11.90
C GLY A 502 9.26 -21.42 -11.62
N PHE A 503 8.62 -20.50 -12.35
CA PHE A 503 7.17 -20.34 -12.36
C PHE A 503 6.53 -21.37 -13.31
N ASP A 504 5.33 -21.83 -12.98
CA ASP A 504 4.45 -22.38 -14.00
C ASP A 504 3.82 -21.21 -14.79
N SER A 505 3.54 -21.41 -16.09
CA SER A 505 3.06 -20.30 -16.92
C SER A 505 2.36 -20.77 -18.19
N GLU A 506 1.36 -20.01 -18.61
CA GLU A 506 0.68 -20.14 -19.89
C GLU A 506 0.32 -18.76 -20.46
N LYS A 507 0.09 -18.70 -21.77
CA LYS A 507 -0.39 -17.52 -22.48
C LYS A 507 -1.84 -17.71 -22.84
N VAL A 508 -2.65 -16.67 -22.67
CA VAL A 508 -4.09 -16.66 -22.97
C VAL A 508 -4.41 -15.56 -23.98
N THR A 509 -5.29 -15.88 -24.93
CA THR A 509 -5.65 -15.04 -26.07
C THR A 509 -7.15 -14.79 -26.18
N THR A 510 -7.95 -15.46 -25.35
CA THR A 510 -9.42 -15.28 -25.27
C THR A 510 -9.87 -15.21 -23.83
N VAL A 511 -11.10 -14.75 -23.60
CA VAL A 511 -11.73 -14.67 -22.27
C VAL A 511 -11.88 -16.09 -21.67
N GLU A 512 -12.25 -17.08 -22.48
CA GLU A 512 -12.41 -18.47 -22.02
C GLU A 512 -11.06 -19.12 -21.67
N GLU A 513 -9.97 -18.76 -22.35
CA GLU A 513 -8.64 -19.19 -21.98
C GLU A 513 -8.18 -18.51 -20.69
N PHE A 514 -8.52 -17.22 -20.48
CA PHE A 514 -8.24 -16.50 -19.24
C PHE A 514 -8.94 -17.17 -18.05
N GLU A 515 -10.23 -17.52 -18.18
CA GLU A 515 -10.99 -18.21 -17.15
C GLU A 515 -10.31 -19.51 -16.69
N LYS A 516 -9.85 -20.32 -17.64
CA LYS A 516 -9.14 -21.59 -17.35
C LYS A 516 -7.76 -21.35 -16.77
N GLY A 517 -7.02 -20.39 -17.34
CA GLY A 517 -5.67 -20.04 -16.88
C GLY A 517 -5.66 -19.51 -15.45
N LEU A 518 -6.67 -18.70 -15.09
CA LEU A 518 -6.85 -18.22 -13.72
C LEU A 518 -7.16 -19.39 -12.76
N ALA A 519 -8.05 -20.30 -13.12
CA ALA A 519 -8.35 -21.48 -12.32
C ALA A 519 -7.10 -22.34 -12.09
N ASN A 520 -6.31 -22.63 -13.15
CA ASN A 520 -5.06 -23.36 -13.05
C ASN A 520 -4.05 -22.66 -12.11
N ALA A 521 -3.96 -21.34 -12.21
CA ALA A 521 -3.04 -20.55 -11.41
C ALA A 521 -3.43 -20.54 -9.92
N LEU A 522 -4.72 -20.44 -9.59
CA LEU A 522 -5.22 -20.45 -8.21
C LEU A 522 -5.06 -21.82 -7.54
N GLU A 523 -5.14 -22.92 -8.29
CA GLU A 523 -4.91 -24.27 -7.80
C GLU A 523 -3.41 -24.62 -7.61
N SER A 524 -2.52 -23.87 -8.27
CA SER A 524 -1.08 -24.14 -8.25
C SER A 524 -0.49 -23.99 -6.86
N LYS A 525 0.44 -24.87 -6.51
CA LYS A 525 1.27 -24.79 -5.28
C LYS A 525 2.62 -24.10 -5.52
N LYS A 526 2.84 -23.63 -6.73
CA LYS A 526 4.03 -22.89 -7.15
C LYS A 526 3.62 -21.49 -7.62
N PRO A 527 4.56 -20.56 -7.68
CA PRO A 527 4.30 -19.31 -8.37
C PRO A 527 3.84 -19.57 -9.82
N TYR A 528 2.83 -18.85 -10.24
CA TYR A 528 2.20 -19.04 -11.55
C TYR A 528 2.02 -17.72 -12.28
N MET A 529 2.30 -17.69 -13.59
CA MET A 529 2.09 -16.51 -14.43
C MET A 529 1.13 -16.83 -15.57
N VAL A 530 0.02 -16.11 -15.63
CA VAL A 530 -0.87 -16.06 -16.79
C VAL A 530 -0.51 -14.83 -17.61
N VAL A 531 0.01 -15.04 -18.80
CA VAL A 531 0.35 -13.96 -19.74
C VAL A 531 -0.86 -13.67 -20.61
N VAL A 532 -1.45 -12.50 -20.42
CA VAL A 532 -2.65 -12.05 -21.15
C VAL A 532 -2.21 -11.27 -22.39
N ASP A 533 -2.49 -11.82 -23.57
CA ASP A 533 -2.22 -11.15 -24.83
C ASP A 533 -3.27 -10.07 -25.10
N VAL A 534 -2.90 -8.83 -24.83
CA VAL A 534 -3.81 -7.68 -24.95
C VAL A 534 -4.23 -7.43 -26.39
N GLU A 535 -3.35 -7.68 -27.36
CA GLU A 535 -3.67 -7.54 -28.79
C GLU A 535 -4.74 -8.55 -29.25
N ALA A 536 -4.65 -9.79 -28.75
CA ALA A 536 -5.56 -10.86 -29.13
C ALA A 536 -6.93 -10.75 -28.42
N ILE A 537 -6.95 -10.41 -27.12
CA ILE A 537 -8.19 -10.25 -26.34
C ILE A 537 -8.97 -9.01 -26.74
N GLY A 538 -8.26 -7.88 -26.92
CA GLY A 538 -8.84 -6.60 -27.30
C GLY A 538 -8.01 -5.44 -26.77
N ILE A 539 -8.01 -4.31 -27.46
CA ILE A 539 -7.24 -3.14 -27.09
C ILE A 539 -7.73 -2.60 -25.73
N LEU A 540 -6.80 -2.38 -24.81
CA LEU A 540 -7.10 -1.71 -23.55
C LEU A 540 -7.44 -0.24 -23.81
N HIS A 541 -8.71 0.11 -23.65
CA HIS A 541 -9.14 1.49 -23.68
C HIS A 541 -8.97 2.12 -22.29
N TYR A 542 -8.35 3.28 -22.27
CA TYR A 542 -8.25 4.11 -21.08
C TYR A 542 -8.86 5.47 -21.37
N LYS A 543 -9.71 5.94 -20.49
CA LYS A 543 -10.27 7.29 -20.55
C LYS A 543 -10.05 7.94 -19.19
N ASP A 544 -9.22 8.96 -19.18
CA ASP A 544 -9.00 9.79 -18.02
C ASP A 544 -9.82 11.09 -18.13
N SER A 545 -9.87 11.86 -17.05
CA SER A 545 -10.48 13.17 -17.07
C SER A 545 -9.79 14.07 -18.10
N ASP A 546 -10.55 14.84 -18.86
CA ASP A 546 -10.01 15.80 -19.81
C ASP A 546 -9.07 16.83 -19.14
N ASP A 547 -9.28 17.12 -17.85
CA ASP A 547 -8.47 18.05 -17.09
C ASP A 547 -7.05 17.52 -16.81
N TYR A 548 -6.89 16.21 -16.56
CA TYR A 548 -5.56 15.62 -16.41
C TYR A 548 -4.77 15.65 -17.71
N ILE A 549 -5.42 15.38 -18.85
CA ILE A 549 -4.80 15.47 -20.18
C ILE A 549 -4.41 16.92 -20.52
N ARG A 550 -5.22 17.91 -20.10
CA ARG A 550 -4.91 19.34 -20.30
C ARG A 550 -3.61 19.77 -19.64
N THR A 551 -3.22 19.11 -18.53
CA THR A 551 -1.95 19.40 -17.84
C THR A 551 -0.73 19.23 -18.75
N PHE A 552 -0.82 18.35 -19.75
CA PHE A 552 0.29 18.05 -20.69
C PHE A 552 0.24 18.88 -21.99
N ARG A 553 -0.83 19.65 -22.20
CA ARG A 553 -0.93 20.54 -23.39
C ARG A 553 -0.24 21.87 -23.12
N PRO A 554 0.36 22.50 -24.17
CA PRO A 554 0.91 23.84 -24.03
C PRO A 554 -0.16 24.81 -23.53
N HIS A 555 0.12 25.54 -22.46
CA HIS A 555 -0.75 26.60 -21.98
C HIS A 555 -0.42 27.90 -22.71
N ASN A 556 -1.43 28.63 -23.21
CA ASN A 556 -1.29 29.96 -23.81
C ASN A 556 -1.09 31.02 -22.73
#